data_6c998148962837a8646a657af45040e3
#
_entry.id   6c998148962837a8646a657af45040e3
#
_cell.length_a   1.000
_cell.length_b   1.000
_cell.length_c   1.000
_cell.angle_alpha   90.00
_cell.angle_beta   90.00
_cell.angle_gamma   90.00
#
_symmetry.space_group_name_H-M   'P 1'
#
loop_
_entity.id
_entity.type
_entity.pdbx_description
1 polymer ?
#
loop_
_entity_poly.entity_id
_entity_poly.type
_entity_poly.pdbx_seq_one_letter_code
_entity_poly.pdbx_strand_id
1 'polypeptide(L)'
;PYSSGTTGNPKGVKLSHRNLVANVAQIEPLNGMTADDVVLAVLPFFHIYGMTVLLNAALKARAALLVMPRFDMVEFLDGVQRHKVTYAFIAPPVAVALAKHPIVDNYDLSSLHTMLSGAAPLDAELGDAVAARLNLTMLQGFGMSELSPVSHLIPFDRGERTRGEIAPLSSVG
;
A
#
# COMPACT_ATOMS: atom_id res chain seq x y z
N PRO A 1 16.02 10.60 -2.99
CA PRO A 1 15.70 10.03 -1.70
C PRO A 1 16.92 9.37 -1.06
N TYR A 2 16.81 9.02 0.23
CA TYR A 2 17.82 8.27 0.94
C TYR A 2 17.37 6.81 1.11
N SER A 3 18.33 5.89 0.92
CA SER A 3 18.17 4.48 1.29
C SER A 3 18.73 4.30 2.70
N SER A 4 17.98 3.60 3.56
CA SER A 4 18.45 3.30 4.93
C SER A 4 19.68 2.41 4.93
N GLY A 5 19.88 1.63 3.86
CA GLY A 5 20.96 0.66 3.77
C GLY A 5 20.90 -0.43 4.84
N THR A 6 21.64 -1.49 4.67
CA THR A 6 21.78 -2.54 5.69
C THR A 6 22.96 -2.28 6.64
N THR A 7 23.87 -1.41 6.26
CA THR A 7 25.08 -1.09 7.03
C THR A 7 25.49 0.37 6.82
N GLY A 8 25.81 1.07 7.91
CA GLY A 8 26.35 2.42 7.90
C GLY A 8 25.29 3.55 7.76
N ASN A 9 25.74 4.72 7.34
CA ASN A 9 24.89 5.90 7.20
C ASN A 9 23.93 5.79 6.01
N PRO A 10 22.75 6.46 6.05
CA PRO A 10 21.86 6.53 4.92
C PRO A 10 22.55 7.04 3.66
N LYS A 11 22.31 6.38 2.53
CA LYS A 11 22.93 6.69 1.24
C LYS A 11 21.98 7.46 0.35
N GLY A 12 22.46 8.56 -0.24
CA GLY A 12 21.70 9.32 -1.24
C GLY A 12 21.58 8.54 -2.55
N VAL A 13 20.35 8.23 -2.95
CA VAL A 13 20.04 7.55 -4.21
C VAL A 13 19.70 8.58 -5.27
N LYS A 14 20.42 8.58 -6.39
CA LYS A 14 20.15 9.45 -7.53
C LYS A 14 19.11 8.82 -8.43
N LEU A 15 17.94 9.43 -8.53
CA LEU A 15 16.85 9.02 -9.40
C LEU A 15 16.53 10.15 -10.39
N SER A 16 16.32 9.80 -11.64
CA SER A 16 15.81 10.74 -12.64
C SER A 16 14.28 10.81 -12.60
N HIS A 17 13.70 11.89 -13.10
CA HIS A 17 12.25 11.97 -13.33
C HIS A 17 11.75 10.81 -14.18
N ARG A 18 12.55 10.40 -15.19
CA ARG A 18 12.21 9.26 -16.05
C ARG A 18 12.06 7.96 -15.25
N ASN A 19 12.95 7.70 -14.29
CA ASN A 19 12.86 6.52 -13.43
C ASN A 19 11.55 6.51 -12.66
N LEU A 20 11.19 7.64 -12.02
CA LEU A 20 9.97 7.74 -11.22
C LEU A 20 8.72 7.58 -12.08
N VAL A 21 8.63 8.30 -13.21
CA VAL A 21 7.49 8.22 -14.11
C VAL A 21 7.35 6.83 -14.72
N ALA A 22 8.47 6.20 -15.13
CA ALA A 22 8.44 4.85 -15.65
C ALA A 22 7.95 3.84 -14.62
N ASN A 23 8.39 3.94 -13.35
CA ASN A 23 7.93 3.03 -12.31
C ASN A 23 6.44 3.20 -12.00
N VAL A 24 5.94 4.43 -11.96
CA VAL A 24 4.49 4.67 -11.81
C VAL A 24 3.71 4.02 -12.97
N ALA A 25 4.19 4.16 -14.23
CA ALA A 25 3.53 3.54 -15.37
C ALA A 25 3.59 2.00 -15.36
N GLN A 26 4.68 1.43 -14.81
CA GLN A 26 4.82 -0.03 -14.68
C GLN A 26 3.87 -0.62 -13.64
N ILE A 27 3.62 0.08 -12.53
CA ILE A 27 2.73 -0.41 -11.48
C ILE A 27 1.24 -0.10 -11.73
N GLU A 28 0.94 0.85 -12.61
CA GLU A 28 -0.44 1.28 -12.91
C GLU A 28 -1.37 0.10 -13.28
N PRO A 29 -1.01 -0.82 -14.19
CA PRO A 29 -1.88 -1.94 -14.52
C PRO A 29 -1.99 -3.00 -13.42
N LEU A 30 -1.11 -2.96 -12.42
CA LEU A 30 -1.01 -3.98 -11.38
C LEU A 30 -1.70 -3.57 -10.07
N ASN A 31 -1.75 -2.26 -9.77
CA ASN A 31 -2.26 -1.79 -8.48
C ASN A 31 -3.80 -1.66 -8.42
N GLY A 32 -4.47 -1.72 -9.55
CA GLY A 32 -5.93 -1.68 -9.67
C GLY A 32 -6.59 -0.35 -9.31
N MET A 33 -5.82 0.69 -9.02
CA MET A 33 -6.33 1.99 -8.60
C MET A 33 -7.00 2.75 -9.75
N THR A 34 -8.10 3.44 -9.43
CA THR A 34 -8.91 4.21 -10.40
C THR A 34 -9.18 5.63 -9.90
N ALA A 35 -9.84 6.44 -10.72
CA ALA A 35 -10.23 7.81 -10.37
C ALA A 35 -11.38 7.86 -9.33
N ASP A 36 -12.07 6.74 -9.11
CA ASP A 36 -13.16 6.64 -8.15
C ASP A 36 -12.65 6.30 -6.73
N ASP A 37 -11.33 6.02 -6.61
CA ASP A 37 -10.74 5.66 -5.34
C ASP A 37 -10.47 6.87 -4.44
N VAL A 38 -10.67 6.64 -3.14
CA VAL A 38 -10.19 7.49 -2.05
C VAL A 38 -9.06 6.77 -1.34
N VAL A 39 -7.86 7.28 -1.50
CA VAL A 39 -6.63 6.65 -1.01
C VAL A 39 -6.22 7.23 0.33
N LEU A 40 -6.06 6.38 1.35
CA LEU A 40 -5.49 6.80 2.64
C LEU A 40 -3.97 6.85 2.56
N ALA A 41 -3.43 8.05 2.74
CA ALA A 41 -2.01 8.34 2.66
C ALA A 41 -1.40 8.50 4.06
N VAL A 42 -1.02 7.39 4.68
CA VAL A 42 -0.37 7.33 6.01
C VAL A 42 1.14 7.19 5.93
N LEU A 43 1.67 6.86 4.75
CA LEU A 43 3.11 6.70 4.55
C LEU A 43 3.77 8.04 4.27
N PRO A 44 4.98 8.30 4.82
CA PRO A 44 5.69 9.55 4.62
C PRO A 44 6.04 9.81 3.15
N PHE A 45 5.69 10.98 2.62
CA PHE A 45 5.99 11.36 1.23
C PHE A 45 7.47 11.63 0.95
N PHE A 46 8.30 11.77 1.99
CA PHE A 46 9.74 11.84 1.84
C PHE A 46 10.42 10.46 1.67
N HIS A 47 9.72 9.37 1.97
CA HIS A 47 10.18 8.00 1.69
C HIS A 47 9.72 7.60 0.28
N ILE A 48 10.58 6.88 -0.44
CA ILE A 48 10.31 6.52 -1.86
C ILE A 48 9.00 5.75 -2.05
N TYR A 49 8.59 4.93 -1.09
CA TYR A 49 7.31 4.21 -1.12
C TYR A 49 6.13 5.20 -1.07
N GLY A 50 6.12 6.10 -0.09
CA GLY A 50 5.06 7.12 0.00
C GLY A 50 5.09 8.10 -1.17
N MET A 51 6.27 8.48 -1.65
CA MET A 51 6.43 9.42 -2.76
C MET A 51 5.94 8.84 -4.09
N THR A 52 6.38 7.65 -4.45
CA THR A 52 6.16 7.10 -5.81
C THR A 52 4.93 6.21 -5.84
N VAL A 53 4.85 5.21 -4.97
CA VAL A 53 3.82 4.16 -5.03
C VAL A 53 2.48 4.66 -4.51
N LEU A 54 2.49 5.55 -3.51
CA LEU A 54 1.26 6.14 -2.98
C LEU A 54 0.92 7.44 -3.69
N LEU A 55 1.71 8.51 -3.46
CA LEU A 55 1.36 9.85 -3.94
C LEU A 55 1.29 9.94 -5.47
N ASN A 56 2.40 9.58 -6.16
CA ASN A 56 2.43 9.73 -7.62
C ASN A 56 1.52 8.74 -8.36
N ALA A 57 1.34 7.51 -7.83
CA ALA A 57 0.39 6.57 -8.43
C ALA A 57 -1.06 7.05 -8.23
N ALA A 58 -1.44 7.57 -7.05
CA ALA A 58 -2.76 8.13 -6.82
C ALA A 58 -3.04 9.35 -7.72
N LEU A 59 -2.07 10.26 -7.86
CA LEU A 59 -2.18 11.39 -8.79
C LEU A 59 -2.33 10.94 -10.24
N LYS A 60 -1.58 9.91 -10.66
CA LYS A 60 -1.68 9.32 -12.00
C LYS A 60 -3.06 8.70 -12.24
N ALA A 61 -3.59 7.99 -11.26
CA ALA A 61 -4.94 7.43 -11.30
C ALA A 61 -6.05 8.49 -11.18
N ARG A 62 -5.73 9.72 -10.78
CA ARG A 62 -6.66 10.81 -10.45
C ARG A 62 -7.54 10.48 -9.23
N ALA A 63 -7.06 9.60 -8.36
CA ALA A 63 -7.72 9.25 -7.11
C ALA A 63 -7.65 10.39 -6.09
N ALA A 64 -8.64 10.48 -5.21
CA ALA A 64 -8.60 11.41 -4.08
C ALA A 64 -7.61 10.91 -3.02
N LEU A 65 -6.96 11.85 -2.32
CA LEU A 65 -6.01 11.54 -1.25
C LEU A 65 -6.51 12.09 0.09
N LEU A 66 -6.69 11.20 1.07
CA LEU A 66 -6.84 11.56 2.48
C LEU A 66 -5.49 11.45 3.16
N VAL A 67 -4.86 12.60 3.46
CA VAL A 67 -3.49 12.62 4.01
C VAL A 67 -3.51 12.56 5.52
N MET A 68 -2.79 11.60 6.07
CA MET A 68 -2.56 11.40 7.49
C MET A 68 -1.08 11.66 7.81
N PRO A 69 -0.72 12.69 8.60
CA PRO A 69 0.68 13.05 8.86
C PRO A 69 1.47 11.96 9.60
N ARG A 70 0.79 11.17 10.39
CA ARG A 70 1.34 10.02 11.14
C ARG A 70 0.23 8.99 11.34
N PHE A 71 0.62 7.73 11.52
CA PHE A 71 -0.35 6.69 11.87
C PHE A 71 -0.85 6.88 13.31
N ASP A 72 -2.16 7.00 13.43
CA ASP A 72 -2.93 6.82 14.67
C ASP A 72 -4.09 5.88 14.34
N MET A 73 -4.32 4.88 15.20
CA MET A 73 -5.33 3.85 14.92
C MET A 73 -6.74 4.42 14.86
N VAL A 74 -7.09 5.30 15.80
CA VAL A 74 -8.45 5.88 15.87
C VAL A 74 -8.69 6.81 14.68
N GLU A 75 -7.72 7.69 14.39
CA GLU A 75 -7.79 8.58 13.22
C GLU A 75 -7.86 7.81 11.91
N PHE A 76 -7.12 6.68 11.80
CA PHE A 76 -7.17 5.79 10.63
C PHE A 76 -8.57 5.22 10.42
N LEU A 77 -9.15 4.62 11.46
CA LEU A 77 -10.47 3.97 11.39
C LEU A 77 -11.58 5.00 11.15
N ASP A 78 -11.53 6.12 11.83
CA ASP A 78 -12.47 7.24 11.66
C ASP A 78 -12.36 7.83 10.25
N GLY A 79 -11.13 8.00 9.74
CA GLY A 79 -10.87 8.47 8.38
C GLY A 79 -11.46 7.54 7.33
N VAL A 80 -11.28 6.23 7.47
CA VAL A 80 -11.89 5.23 6.56
C VAL A 80 -13.41 5.36 6.57
N GLN A 81 -14.00 5.37 7.75
CA GLN A 81 -15.46 5.42 7.89
C GLN A 81 -16.08 6.71 7.34
N ARG A 82 -15.51 7.88 7.72
CA ARG A 82 -16.07 9.19 7.35
C ARG A 82 -15.87 9.55 5.89
N HIS A 83 -14.68 9.27 5.35
CA HIS A 83 -14.31 9.66 3.99
C HIS A 83 -14.51 8.54 2.99
N LYS A 84 -15.07 7.39 3.43
CA LYS A 84 -15.30 6.21 2.57
C LYS A 84 -14.05 5.84 1.80
N VAL A 85 -12.93 5.77 2.52
CA VAL A 85 -11.64 5.33 1.95
C VAL A 85 -11.80 3.96 1.32
N THR A 86 -11.28 3.81 0.10
CA THR A 86 -11.39 2.58 -0.69
C THR A 86 -10.07 1.83 -0.79
N TYR A 87 -8.96 2.55 -0.69
CA TYR A 87 -7.61 2.02 -0.90
C TYR A 87 -6.65 2.53 0.17
N ALA A 88 -5.82 1.67 0.74
CA ALA A 88 -4.80 2.08 1.72
C ALA A 88 -3.43 1.46 1.43
N PHE A 89 -2.39 2.27 1.56
CA PHE A 89 -0.99 1.82 1.54
C PHE A 89 -0.48 1.72 2.96
N ILE A 90 0.03 0.54 3.33
CA ILE A 90 0.45 0.26 4.69
C ILE A 90 1.85 -0.37 4.76
N ALA A 91 2.38 -0.43 5.97
CA ALA A 91 3.51 -1.28 6.34
C ALA A 91 3.04 -2.37 7.32
N PRO A 92 3.78 -3.49 7.47
CA PRO A 92 3.35 -4.63 8.29
C PRO A 92 2.89 -4.30 9.72
N PRO A 93 3.46 -3.33 10.46
CA PRO A 93 2.96 -2.97 11.79
C PRO A 93 1.50 -2.51 11.80
N VAL A 94 1.04 -1.83 10.74
CA VAL A 94 -0.36 -1.42 10.60
C VAL A 94 -1.26 -2.64 10.39
N ALA A 95 -0.81 -3.61 9.58
CA ALA A 95 -1.54 -4.87 9.39
C ALA A 95 -1.69 -5.63 10.72
N VAL A 96 -0.63 -5.72 11.55
CA VAL A 96 -0.70 -6.33 12.88
C VAL A 96 -1.76 -5.65 13.74
N ALA A 97 -1.78 -4.33 13.76
CA ALA A 97 -2.75 -3.57 14.55
C ALA A 97 -4.18 -3.80 14.06
N LEU A 98 -4.42 -3.78 12.75
CA LEU A 98 -5.74 -4.02 12.16
C LEU A 98 -6.22 -5.47 12.34
N ALA A 99 -5.30 -6.45 12.33
CA ALA A 99 -5.66 -7.84 12.56
C ALA A 99 -6.09 -8.13 14.00
N LYS A 100 -5.47 -7.44 14.99
CA LYS A 100 -5.55 -7.85 16.40
C LYS A 100 -6.33 -6.90 17.30
N HIS A 101 -6.38 -5.60 16.98
CA HIS A 101 -6.95 -4.64 17.91
C HIS A 101 -8.48 -4.68 17.90
N PRO A 102 -9.15 -4.82 19.07
CA PRO A 102 -10.61 -4.95 19.14
C PRO A 102 -11.37 -3.70 18.73
N ILE A 103 -10.75 -2.51 18.81
CA ILE A 103 -11.37 -1.25 18.41
C ILE A 103 -11.81 -1.23 16.93
N VAL A 104 -11.17 -2.04 16.08
CA VAL A 104 -11.47 -2.14 14.65
C VAL A 104 -12.94 -2.49 14.41
N ASP A 105 -13.51 -3.34 15.27
CA ASP A 105 -14.89 -3.83 15.14
C ASP A 105 -15.95 -2.74 15.44
N ASN A 106 -15.54 -1.59 15.97
CA ASN A 106 -16.42 -0.46 16.27
C ASN A 106 -16.63 0.50 15.08
N TYR A 107 -15.96 0.25 13.95
CA TYR A 107 -16.00 1.14 12.78
C TYR A 107 -16.51 0.43 11.53
N ASP A 108 -17.23 1.17 10.70
CA ASP A 108 -17.63 0.73 9.36
C ASP A 108 -16.49 0.91 8.37
N LEU A 109 -15.80 -0.18 8.06
CA LEU A 109 -14.69 -0.22 7.11
C LEU A 109 -15.10 -0.82 5.76
N SER A 110 -16.38 -1.00 5.50
CA SER A 110 -16.91 -1.69 4.31
C SER A 110 -16.54 -1.03 2.97
N SER A 111 -16.18 0.25 3.00
CA SER A 111 -15.69 0.95 1.80
C SER A 111 -14.28 0.55 1.40
N LEU A 112 -13.45 0.07 2.34
CA LEU A 112 -12.05 -0.26 2.12
C LEU A 112 -11.92 -1.64 1.45
N HIS A 113 -11.70 -1.65 0.15
CA HIS A 113 -11.65 -2.89 -0.62
C HIS A 113 -10.23 -3.37 -0.97
N THR A 114 -9.21 -2.51 -0.83
CA THR A 114 -7.82 -2.88 -1.18
C THR A 114 -6.82 -2.30 -0.20
N MET A 115 -5.90 -3.12 0.24
CA MET A 115 -4.69 -2.70 0.94
C MET A 115 -3.45 -3.22 0.24
N LEU A 116 -2.42 -2.36 0.12
CA LEU A 116 -1.11 -2.74 -0.38
C LEU A 116 -0.08 -2.59 0.74
N SER A 117 0.54 -3.70 1.12
CA SER A 117 1.64 -3.74 2.08
C SER A 117 2.99 -3.73 1.38
N GLY A 118 3.91 -2.94 1.90
CA GLY A 118 5.29 -2.84 1.40
C GLY A 118 6.25 -2.41 2.50
N ALA A 119 7.46 -2.08 2.11
CA ALA A 119 8.60 -1.68 2.97
C ALA A 119 9.24 -2.82 3.78
N ALA A 120 8.52 -3.89 4.09
CA ALA A 120 9.04 -5.10 4.74
C ALA A 120 8.14 -6.29 4.36
N PRO A 121 8.63 -7.53 4.47
CA PRO A 121 7.81 -8.71 4.23
C PRO A 121 6.60 -8.74 5.17
N LEU A 122 5.43 -9.01 4.60
CA LEU A 122 4.21 -9.30 5.34
C LEU A 122 4.05 -10.82 5.42
N ASP A 123 3.89 -11.32 6.63
CA ASP A 123 3.56 -12.74 6.84
C ASP A 123 2.23 -13.07 6.17
N ALA A 124 2.15 -14.21 5.47
CA ALA A 124 0.98 -14.60 4.70
C ALA A 124 -0.25 -14.83 5.60
N GLU A 125 -0.07 -15.48 6.76
CA GLU A 125 -1.16 -15.73 7.70
C GLU A 125 -1.73 -14.41 8.25
N LEU A 126 -0.84 -13.45 8.53
CA LEU A 126 -1.25 -12.12 8.98
C LEU A 126 -2.01 -11.36 7.87
N GLY A 127 -1.51 -11.41 6.64
CA GLY A 127 -2.17 -10.78 5.50
C GLY A 127 -3.55 -11.37 5.24
N ASP A 128 -3.67 -12.69 5.28
CA ASP A 128 -4.95 -13.40 5.13
C ASP A 128 -5.92 -13.10 6.27
N ALA A 129 -5.42 -12.97 7.52
CA ALA A 129 -6.24 -12.59 8.66
C ALA A 129 -6.83 -11.19 8.51
N VAL A 130 -6.03 -10.21 8.04
CA VAL A 130 -6.52 -8.84 7.75
C VAL A 130 -7.54 -8.88 6.61
N ALA A 131 -7.22 -9.57 5.51
CA ALA A 131 -8.09 -9.67 4.35
C ALA A 131 -9.45 -10.28 4.69
N ALA A 132 -9.45 -11.34 5.50
CA ALA A 132 -10.68 -12.01 5.96
C ALA A 132 -11.48 -11.13 6.93
N ARG A 133 -10.80 -10.51 7.94
CA ARG A 133 -11.46 -9.66 8.94
C ARG A 133 -12.14 -8.44 8.32
N LEU A 134 -11.47 -7.79 7.39
CA LEU A 134 -11.95 -6.54 6.77
C LEU A 134 -12.65 -6.76 5.42
N ASN A 135 -12.73 -7.99 4.95
CA ASN A 135 -13.32 -8.37 3.66
C ASN A 135 -12.73 -7.56 2.49
N LEU A 136 -11.41 -7.52 2.39
CA LEU A 136 -10.68 -6.76 1.37
C LEU A 136 -9.64 -7.61 0.64
N THR A 137 -9.12 -7.06 -0.47
CA THR A 137 -7.97 -7.62 -1.19
C THR A 137 -6.67 -7.10 -0.57
N MET A 138 -5.81 -8.02 -0.11
CA MET A 138 -4.47 -7.68 0.35
C MET A 138 -3.47 -7.90 -0.77
N LEU A 139 -2.71 -6.86 -1.10
CA LEU A 139 -1.61 -6.90 -2.04
C LEU A 139 -0.29 -6.78 -1.29
N GLN A 140 0.76 -7.36 -1.85
CA GLN A 140 2.12 -7.18 -1.35
C GLN A 140 3.06 -6.83 -2.48
N GLY A 141 4.03 -5.95 -2.22
CA GLY A 141 5.05 -5.57 -3.18
C GLY A 141 6.43 -5.47 -2.56
N PHE A 142 7.44 -5.77 -3.36
CA PHE A 142 8.85 -5.57 -3.03
C PHE A 142 9.42 -4.39 -3.82
N GLY A 143 10.21 -3.59 -3.11
CA GLY A 143 10.92 -2.47 -3.71
C GLY A 143 12.08 -1.99 -2.86
N MET A 144 12.92 -1.18 -3.46
CA MET A 144 14.02 -0.48 -2.79
C MET A 144 14.26 0.87 -3.48
N SER A 145 14.84 1.82 -2.78
CA SER A 145 15.02 3.18 -3.33
C SER A 145 15.74 3.18 -4.69
N GLU A 146 16.70 2.28 -4.86
CA GLU A 146 17.51 2.13 -6.07
C GLU A 146 16.72 1.61 -7.28
N LEU A 147 15.54 1.01 -7.06
CA LEU A 147 14.63 0.49 -8.10
C LEU A 147 13.51 1.45 -8.49
N SER A 148 13.37 2.60 -7.79
CA SER A 148 12.46 3.73 -8.12
C SER A 148 10.97 3.63 -7.70
N PRO A 149 10.47 2.85 -6.75
CA PRO A 149 11.09 1.78 -5.97
C PRO A 149 10.67 0.36 -6.36
N VAL A 150 9.49 0.14 -6.99
CA VAL A 150 8.85 -1.17 -7.11
C VAL A 150 9.49 -2.02 -8.20
N SER A 151 9.85 -3.25 -7.87
CA SER A 151 10.30 -4.26 -8.84
C SER A 151 9.33 -5.43 -8.94
N HIS A 152 8.63 -5.77 -7.85
CA HIS A 152 7.66 -6.85 -7.80
C HIS A 152 6.39 -6.39 -7.10
N LEU A 153 5.25 -6.75 -7.63
CA LEU A 153 3.94 -6.42 -7.07
C LEU A 153 2.97 -7.54 -7.41
N ILE A 154 2.26 -8.06 -6.41
CA ILE A 154 1.12 -8.94 -6.64
C ILE A 154 0.06 -8.14 -7.39
N PRO A 155 -0.36 -8.57 -8.60
CA PRO A 155 -1.34 -7.82 -9.37
C PRO A 155 -2.72 -7.83 -8.70
N PHE A 156 -3.41 -6.70 -8.76
CA PHE A 156 -4.81 -6.62 -8.35
C PHE A 156 -5.68 -7.41 -9.32
N ASP A 157 -6.49 -8.32 -8.79
CA ASP A 157 -7.46 -9.08 -9.57
C ASP A 157 -8.86 -8.45 -9.44
N ARG A 158 -9.43 -8.07 -10.56
CA ARG A 158 -10.81 -7.55 -10.64
C ARG A 158 -11.88 -8.66 -10.74
N GLY A 159 -11.56 -9.88 -10.31
CA GLY A 159 -12.44 -11.02 -10.41
C GLY A 159 -12.33 -11.81 -11.72
N GLU A 160 -11.32 -11.51 -12.53
CA GLU A 160 -11.04 -12.23 -13.78
C GLU A 160 -10.21 -13.50 -13.56
N ARG A 161 -9.60 -13.65 -12.36
CA ARG A 161 -8.78 -14.79 -11.97
C ARG A 161 -9.15 -15.24 -10.57
N THR A 162 -9.08 -16.54 -10.32
CA THR A 162 -9.21 -17.05 -8.95
C THR A 162 -7.96 -16.70 -8.15
N ARG A 163 -8.11 -16.44 -6.85
CA ARG A 163 -7.03 -16.04 -5.93
C ARG A 163 -5.84 -17.02 -5.93
N GLY A 164 -6.04 -18.27 -6.35
CA GLY A 164 -4.99 -19.28 -6.47
C GLY A 164 -4.17 -19.21 -7.77
N GLU A 165 -4.61 -18.42 -8.75
CA GLU A 165 -3.89 -18.19 -10.02
C GLU A 165 -3.01 -16.94 -9.98
N ILE A 166 -3.20 -16.09 -8.96
CA ILE A 166 -2.34 -14.96 -8.64
C ILE A 166 -1.34 -15.41 -7.59
N ALA A 167 -0.17 -14.85 -7.57
CA ALA A 167 0.86 -15.19 -6.59
C ALA A 167 0.28 -15.13 -5.15
N PRO A 168 0.56 -16.14 -4.31
CA PRO A 168 0.10 -16.13 -2.92
C PRO A 168 0.75 -14.98 -2.15
N LEU A 169 0.16 -14.56 -1.02
CA LEU A 169 0.73 -13.51 -0.16
C LEU A 169 2.11 -13.85 0.42
N SER A 170 2.53 -15.11 0.35
CA SER A 170 3.91 -15.53 0.65
C SER A 170 4.92 -15.13 -0.43
N SER A 171 4.44 -14.68 -1.60
CA SER A 171 5.24 -14.12 -2.68
C SER A 171 5.09 -12.60 -2.72
N VAL A 172 5.99 -11.93 -3.40
CA VAL A 172 5.92 -10.47 -3.66
C VAL A 172 5.59 -10.14 -5.12
N GLY A 173 5.23 -11.14 -5.91
CA GLY A 173 4.96 -11.04 -7.34
C GLY A 173 6.05 -11.64 -8.22
#